data_92a5f89cbf42c4bc155a7e0a0b893cb9
#
_entry.id   92a5f89cbf42c4bc155a7e0a0b893cb9
#
_cell.length_a   1.000
_cell.length_b   1.000
_cell.length_c   1.000
_cell.angle_alpha   90.00
_cell.angle_beta   90.00
_cell.angle_gamma   90.00
#
_symmetry.space_group_name_H-M   'P 1'
#
loop_
_entity.id
_entity.type
_entity.pdbx_description
1 polymer ?
#
loop_
_entity_poly.entity_id
_entity_poly.type
_entity_poly.pdbx_seq_one_letter_code
_entity_poly.pdbx_strand_id
1 'polypeptide(L)'
;GVVTLDTKLSEILPSYKNSNKKNVTLKSMLSHYARLRPWEPFYAHTLDSITKLPSEKYYRTIRSEKFDIEVTNNLFLRSDYQDTIQKIIKDSELLPSLKYRYSDFPYYILKKFIEKHYDNTLDNLVQDHFYQSLGANNTLYNPYHKISNKKIIPTEIDDYYRHQEVHGFVHDMGAAMQNGVGGHAGVFSNANDVAKIMQMFLQKGFYGGKRYFKPETLDKFNTCYFCDKGNRRGIGFDKPQLGEEGPTCGCISLNSFGHSGFTGTYAWADPEEEIVYVFLANRTYPNAGENLLLKENIRTEIQRLIYEAIID
;
A
#
# COMPACT_ATOMS: atom_id res chain seq x y z
N GLY A 1 -7.36 -7.98 -21.82
CA GLY A 1 -7.33 -7.61 -20.41
C GLY A 1 -8.72 -7.63 -19.81
N VAL A 2 -8.80 -7.93 -18.52
CA VAL A 2 -10.07 -8.00 -17.77
C VAL A 2 -10.68 -6.60 -17.60
N VAL A 3 -9.82 -5.59 -17.45
CA VAL A 3 -10.21 -4.19 -17.19
C VAL A 3 -9.32 -3.23 -17.97
N THR A 4 -9.79 -1.99 -18.13
CA THR A 4 -9.05 -0.84 -18.65
C THR A 4 -8.99 0.27 -17.60
N LEU A 5 -8.19 1.30 -17.82
CA LEU A 5 -8.15 2.47 -16.93
C LEU A 5 -9.48 3.23 -16.86
N ASP A 6 -10.30 3.13 -17.88
CA ASP A 6 -11.62 3.78 -17.96
C ASP A 6 -12.77 2.92 -17.43
N THR A 7 -12.49 1.66 -17.05
CA THR A 7 -13.47 0.77 -16.41
C THR A 7 -13.99 1.38 -15.11
N LYS A 8 -15.32 1.39 -14.93
CA LYS A 8 -15.99 1.95 -13.77
C LYS A 8 -16.13 0.93 -12.64
N LEU A 9 -16.23 1.41 -11.41
CA LEU A 9 -16.47 0.53 -10.25
C LEU A 9 -17.75 -0.28 -10.37
N SER A 10 -18.82 0.28 -10.92
CA SER A 10 -20.08 -0.43 -11.13
C SER A 10 -20.00 -1.59 -12.14
N GLU A 11 -18.98 -1.61 -12.98
CA GLU A 11 -18.76 -2.67 -13.98
C GLU A 11 -18.02 -3.87 -13.36
N ILE A 12 -17.08 -3.62 -12.46
CA ILE A 12 -16.27 -4.68 -11.83
C ILE A 12 -16.87 -5.20 -10.52
N LEU A 13 -17.62 -4.34 -9.79
CA LEU A 13 -18.27 -4.70 -8.53
C LEU A 13 -19.75 -4.31 -8.58
N PRO A 14 -20.67 -5.28 -8.84
CA PRO A 14 -22.12 -5.01 -8.93
C PRO A 14 -22.72 -4.31 -7.72
N SER A 15 -22.12 -4.47 -6.52
CA SER A 15 -22.54 -3.78 -5.29
C SER A 15 -22.41 -2.25 -5.37
N TYR A 16 -21.61 -1.71 -6.30
CA TYR A 16 -21.42 -0.28 -6.51
C TYR A 16 -22.42 0.34 -7.50
N LYS A 17 -23.31 -0.42 -8.15
CA LYS A 17 -24.28 0.10 -9.14
C LYS A 17 -25.15 1.23 -8.58
N ASN A 18 -25.54 1.13 -7.31
CA ASN A 18 -26.36 2.13 -6.62
C ASN A 18 -25.56 3.03 -5.66
N SER A 19 -24.22 3.03 -5.74
CA SER A 19 -23.36 3.88 -4.94
C SER A 19 -23.10 5.23 -5.63
N ASN A 20 -22.83 6.28 -4.84
CA ASN A 20 -22.30 7.56 -5.34
C ASN A 20 -20.95 7.40 -6.07
N LYS A 21 -20.29 6.25 -5.93
CA LYS A 21 -19.02 5.88 -6.57
C LYS A 21 -19.17 5.08 -7.86
N LYS A 22 -20.40 4.83 -8.34
CA LYS A 22 -20.66 3.97 -9.51
C LYS A 22 -19.86 4.32 -10.76
N ASN A 23 -19.61 5.61 -10.99
CA ASN A 23 -18.91 6.14 -12.15
C ASN A 23 -17.41 6.41 -11.91
N VAL A 24 -16.87 6.12 -10.73
CA VAL A 24 -15.43 6.24 -10.46
C VAL A 24 -14.70 5.24 -11.32
N THR A 25 -13.71 5.70 -12.10
CA THR A 25 -12.88 4.86 -12.97
C THR A 25 -11.63 4.38 -12.27
N LEU A 26 -11.04 3.28 -12.75
CA LEU A 26 -9.75 2.79 -12.23
C LEU A 26 -8.65 3.85 -12.36
N LYS A 27 -8.63 4.60 -13.48
CA LYS A 27 -7.71 5.71 -13.69
C LYS A 27 -7.81 6.77 -12.58
N SER A 28 -9.00 7.30 -12.36
CA SER A 28 -9.23 8.36 -11.36
C SER A 28 -8.93 7.86 -9.94
N MET A 29 -9.28 6.62 -9.65
CA MET A 29 -9.11 6.01 -8.35
C MET A 29 -7.63 5.77 -8.01
N LEU A 30 -6.87 5.16 -8.92
CA LEU A 30 -5.45 4.83 -8.73
C LEU A 30 -4.52 6.04 -8.89
N SER A 31 -4.99 7.14 -9.49
CA SER A 31 -4.30 8.43 -9.46
C SER A 31 -4.71 9.31 -8.27
N HIS A 32 -5.51 8.79 -7.33
CA HIS A 32 -6.04 9.56 -6.19
C HIS A 32 -6.78 10.84 -6.58
N TYR A 33 -7.51 10.79 -7.70
CA TYR A 33 -8.28 11.91 -8.26
C TYR A 33 -9.78 11.56 -8.41
N ALA A 34 -10.33 10.90 -7.37
CA ALA A 34 -11.67 10.31 -7.40
C ALA A 34 -12.59 10.82 -6.27
N ARG A 35 -12.21 11.86 -5.55
CA ARG A 35 -12.97 12.40 -4.42
C ARG A 35 -13.20 11.38 -3.29
N LEU A 36 -12.43 10.30 -3.22
CA LEU A 36 -12.53 9.32 -2.15
C LEU A 36 -11.94 9.88 -0.85
N ARG A 37 -12.52 9.46 0.29
CA ARG A 37 -11.97 9.81 1.60
C ARG A 37 -10.55 9.25 1.72
N PRO A 38 -9.63 9.97 2.39
CA PRO A 38 -8.23 9.53 2.53
C PRO A 38 -8.12 8.20 3.27
N TRP A 39 -8.77 8.12 4.43
CA TRP A 39 -8.63 7.05 5.38
C TRP A 39 -9.87 6.98 6.29
N GLU A 40 -10.07 5.83 6.94
CA GLU A 40 -11.12 5.60 7.93
C GLU A 40 -10.57 4.75 9.07
N PRO A 41 -10.70 5.17 10.34
CA PRO A 41 -10.25 4.40 11.49
C PRO A 41 -11.21 3.24 11.81
N PHE A 42 -11.30 2.25 10.94
CA PHE A 42 -12.22 1.13 11.09
C PHE A 42 -12.10 0.44 12.46
N TYR A 43 -10.87 0.36 13.00
CA TYR A 43 -10.59 -0.22 14.30
C TYR A 43 -11.30 0.51 15.44
N ALA A 44 -11.41 1.85 15.37
CA ALA A 44 -12.03 2.64 16.42
C ALA A 44 -13.51 2.28 16.66
N HIS A 45 -14.20 1.80 15.62
CA HIS A 45 -15.58 1.30 15.72
C HIS A 45 -15.69 -0.06 16.41
N THR A 46 -14.58 -0.71 16.71
CA THR A 46 -14.51 -2.04 17.31
C THR A 46 -13.98 -2.03 18.74
N LEU A 47 -13.61 -0.85 19.23
CA LEU A 47 -13.17 -0.66 20.61
C LEU A 47 -14.36 -0.45 21.55
N ASP A 48 -14.18 -0.82 22.80
CA ASP A 48 -15.12 -0.46 23.87
C ASP A 48 -15.14 1.05 24.08
N SER A 49 -16.31 1.63 24.23
CA SER A 49 -16.51 3.08 24.30
C SER A 49 -15.90 3.72 25.56
N ILE A 50 -15.76 2.94 26.64
CA ILE A 50 -15.25 3.42 27.93
C ILE A 50 -13.77 3.10 28.08
N THR A 51 -13.41 1.83 27.97
CA THR A 51 -12.04 1.34 28.21
C THR A 51 -11.09 1.58 27.05
N LYS A 52 -11.60 1.82 25.83
CA LYS A 52 -10.85 1.90 24.57
C LYS A 52 -10.10 0.62 24.20
N LEU A 53 -10.31 -0.46 24.92
CA LEU A 53 -9.75 -1.78 24.58
C LEU A 53 -10.56 -2.48 23.48
N PRO A 54 -9.98 -3.48 22.78
CA PRO A 54 -10.71 -4.31 21.83
C PRO A 54 -11.96 -4.94 22.48
N SER A 55 -13.14 -4.61 21.94
CA SER A 55 -14.40 -5.04 22.52
C SER A 55 -14.66 -6.54 22.27
N GLU A 56 -15.14 -7.24 23.28
CA GLU A 56 -15.54 -8.65 23.17
C GLU A 56 -16.66 -8.90 22.14
N LYS A 57 -17.40 -7.86 21.74
CA LYS A 57 -18.35 -7.95 20.65
C LYS A 57 -17.65 -8.30 19.32
N TYR A 58 -16.41 -7.87 19.13
CA TYR A 58 -15.66 -7.99 17.89
C TYR A 58 -14.40 -8.84 17.98
N TYR A 59 -13.87 -9.08 19.17
CA TYR A 59 -12.58 -9.78 19.35
C TYR A 59 -12.65 -10.97 20.29
N ARG A 60 -11.70 -11.91 20.08
CA ARG A 60 -11.38 -13.02 21.00
C ARG A 60 -9.85 -13.18 21.06
N THR A 61 -9.40 -13.77 22.16
CA THR A 61 -7.99 -14.15 22.35
C THR A 61 -7.69 -15.56 21.82
N ILE A 62 -8.73 -16.32 21.49
CA ILE A 62 -8.61 -17.67 20.94
C ILE A 62 -9.28 -17.68 19.55
N ARG A 63 -8.57 -18.22 18.56
CA ARG A 63 -9.07 -18.38 17.21
C ARG A 63 -10.26 -19.33 17.13
N SER A 64 -11.24 -19.00 16.33
CA SER A 64 -12.37 -19.86 16.00
C SER A 64 -12.88 -19.52 14.60
N GLU A 65 -13.78 -20.34 14.04
CA GLU A 65 -14.39 -20.09 12.72
C GLU A 65 -15.02 -18.69 12.59
N LYS A 66 -15.64 -18.19 13.67
CA LYS A 66 -16.26 -16.87 13.72
C LYS A 66 -15.26 -15.73 13.95
N PHE A 67 -14.10 -16.01 14.50
CA PHE A 67 -13.05 -15.06 14.88
C PHE A 67 -11.72 -15.60 14.36
N ASP A 68 -11.46 -15.45 13.07
CA ASP A 68 -10.31 -16.03 12.39
C ASP A 68 -9.34 -14.99 11.82
N ILE A 69 -9.72 -13.70 11.83
CA ILE A 69 -8.87 -12.61 11.35
C ILE A 69 -7.88 -12.24 12.46
N GLU A 70 -6.64 -12.68 12.32
CA GLU A 70 -5.58 -12.39 13.28
C GLU A 70 -5.03 -10.98 13.05
N VAL A 71 -5.36 -10.04 13.92
CA VAL A 71 -4.90 -8.64 13.85
C VAL A 71 -3.55 -8.41 14.52
N THR A 72 -3.21 -9.28 15.46
CA THR A 72 -1.91 -9.42 16.12
C THR A 72 -1.91 -10.71 16.94
N ASN A 73 -0.78 -11.03 17.57
CA ASN A 73 -0.66 -12.24 18.39
C ASN A 73 -1.79 -12.34 19.43
N ASN A 74 -2.50 -13.47 19.44
CA ASN A 74 -3.62 -13.75 20.36
C ASN A 74 -4.75 -12.69 20.35
N LEU A 75 -5.01 -12.05 19.21
CA LEU A 75 -6.14 -11.14 19.04
C LEU A 75 -6.80 -11.37 17.68
N PHE A 76 -8.01 -11.92 17.71
CA PHE A 76 -8.75 -12.36 16.53
C PHE A 76 -10.04 -11.56 16.37
N LEU A 77 -10.15 -10.84 15.27
CA LEU A 77 -11.35 -10.09 14.86
C LEU A 77 -12.38 -11.03 14.22
N ARG A 78 -13.65 -10.71 14.35
CA ARG A 78 -14.76 -11.39 13.66
C ARG A 78 -14.56 -11.41 12.15
N SER A 79 -14.74 -12.57 11.54
CA SER A 79 -14.60 -12.83 10.10
C SER A 79 -15.47 -11.92 9.23
N ASP A 80 -16.72 -11.71 9.67
CA ASP A 80 -17.72 -10.89 8.93
C ASP A 80 -17.46 -9.37 8.98
N TYR A 81 -16.51 -8.90 9.78
CA TYR A 81 -16.22 -7.46 9.88
C TYR A 81 -15.61 -6.88 8.59
N GLN A 82 -15.00 -7.71 7.77
CA GLN A 82 -14.51 -7.28 6.45
C GLN A 82 -15.64 -6.78 5.54
N ASP A 83 -16.82 -7.38 5.61
CA ASP A 83 -18.00 -6.88 4.88
C ASP A 83 -18.48 -5.53 5.42
N THR A 84 -18.35 -5.30 6.73
CA THR A 84 -18.62 -4.00 7.35
C THR A 84 -17.66 -2.92 6.81
N ILE A 85 -16.36 -3.21 6.73
CA ILE A 85 -15.36 -2.31 6.13
C ILE A 85 -15.76 -1.96 4.69
N GLN A 86 -16.07 -2.95 3.86
CA GLN A 86 -16.48 -2.74 2.48
C GLN A 86 -17.77 -1.92 2.37
N LYS A 87 -18.72 -2.14 3.29
CA LYS A 87 -19.95 -1.34 3.36
C LYS A 87 -19.67 0.12 3.71
N ILE A 88 -18.85 0.38 4.72
CA ILE A 88 -18.44 1.74 5.12
C ILE A 88 -17.78 2.47 3.94
N ILE A 89 -16.84 1.82 3.24
CA ILE A 89 -16.19 2.41 2.06
C ILE A 89 -17.21 2.73 0.97
N LYS A 90 -18.09 1.79 0.64
CA LYS A 90 -19.09 1.96 -0.41
C LYS A 90 -20.06 3.09 -0.10
N ASP A 91 -20.53 3.18 1.14
CA ASP A 91 -21.57 4.11 1.57
C ASP A 91 -20.99 5.49 1.98
N SER A 92 -19.68 5.63 2.13
CA SER A 92 -19.04 6.90 2.46
C SER A 92 -19.33 7.99 1.44
N GLU A 93 -19.45 9.24 1.90
CA GLU A 93 -19.62 10.38 1.01
C GLU A 93 -18.36 10.67 0.18
N LEU A 94 -18.57 11.14 -1.04
CA LEU A 94 -17.48 11.68 -1.85
C LEU A 94 -17.10 13.07 -1.34
N LEU A 95 -15.80 13.39 -1.35
CA LEU A 95 -15.32 14.73 -1.00
C LEU A 95 -15.94 15.79 -1.93
N PRO A 96 -16.19 17.01 -1.43
CA PRO A 96 -16.92 18.04 -2.20
C PRO A 96 -16.14 18.50 -3.45
N SER A 97 -14.80 18.60 -3.37
CA SER A 97 -13.98 19.09 -4.46
C SER A 97 -13.21 17.97 -5.18
N LEU A 98 -13.16 18.05 -6.51
CA LEU A 98 -12.33 17.18 -7.34
C LEU A 98 -10.90 17.74 -7.40
N LYS A 99 -10.03 17.18 -6.55
CA LYS A 99 -8.60 17.51 -6.50
C LYS A 99 -7.80 16.28 -6.07
N TYR A 100 -6.49 16.34 -6.18
CA TYR A 100 -5.63 15.31 -5.62
C TYR A 100 -5.91 15.13 -4.12
N ARG A 101 -6.21 13.90 -3.75
CA ARG A 101 -6.35 13.49 -2.34
C ARG A 101 -5.97 12.03 -2.22
N TYR A 102 -4.81 11.78 -1.64
CA TYR A 102 -4.36 10.41 -1.35
C TYR A 102 -5.44 9.64 -0.58
N SER A 103 -5.68 8.39 -0.96
CA SER A 103 -6.72 7.56 -0.37
C SER A 103 -6.31 6.10 -0.39
N ASP A 104 -6.54 5.38 0.72
CA ASP A 104 -6.34 3.93 0.81
C ASP A 104 -7.53 3.14 0.24
N PHE A 105 -8.70 3.75 0.14
CA PHE A 105 -9.94 3.09 -0.31
C PHE A 105 -9.82 2.36 -1.66
N PRO A 106 -9.12 2.90 -2.67
CA PRO A 106 -8.88 2.19 -3.92
C PRO A 106 -8.37 0.77 -3.74
N TYR A 107 -7.44 0.60 -2.83
CA TYR A 107 -6.75 -0.67 -2.62
C TYR A 107 -7.59 -1.69 -1.86
N TYR A 108 -8.46 -1.26 -0.93
CA TYR A 108 -9.50 -2.11 -0.33
C TYR A 108 -10.48 -2.64 -1.39
N ILE A 109 -10.92 -1.75 -2.29
CA ILE A 109 -11.89 -2.06 -3.35
C ILE A 109 -11.27 -3.02 -4.36
N LEU A 110 -10.04 -2.73 -4.81
CA LEU A 110 -9.34 -3.56 -5.80
C LEU A 110 -8.92 -4.90 -5.26
N LYS A 111 -8.49 -4.98 -4.00
CA LYS A 111 -8.24 -6.27 -3.34
C LYS A 111 -9.47 -7.16 -3.43
N LYS A 112 -10.64 -6.67 -3.00
CA LYS A 112 -11.91 -7.42 -3.08
C LYS A 112 -12.23 -7.86 -4.51
N PHE A 113 -12.02 -7.00 -5.50
CA PHE A 113 -12.24 -7.33 -6.90
C PHE A 113 -11.28 -8.42 -7.38
N ILE A 114 -9.98 -8.28 -7.12
CA ILE A 114 -8.94 -9.21 -7.55
C ILE A 114 -9.16 -10.59 -6.92
N GLU A 115 -9.33 -10.65 -5.61
CA GLU A 115 -9.55 -11.92 -4.90
C GLU A 115 -10.80 -12.65 -5.39
N LYS A 116 -11.89 -11.92 -5.62
CA LYS A 116 -13.11 -12.48 -6.20
C LYS A 116 -12.92 -12.95 -7.65
N HIS A 117 -12.16 -12.21 -8.46
CA HIS A 117 -11.97 -12.51 -9.88
C HIS A 117 -11.11 -13.77 -10.09
N TYR A 118 -10.07 -13.92 -9.27
CA TYR A 118 -9.13 -15.05 -9.37
C TYR A 118 -9.47 -16.21 -8.43
N ASP A 119 -10.49 -16.07 -7.59
CA ASP A 119 -10.87 -17.03 -6.55
C ASP A 119 -9.65 -17.44 -5.70
N ASN A 120 -8.83 -16.47 -5.35
CA ASN A 120 -7.60 -16.68 -4.60
C ASN A 120 -7.24 -15.40 -3.80
N THR A 121 -6.50 -15.55 -2.72
CA THR A 121 -6.10 -14.42 -1.86
C THR A 121 -4.97 -13.60 -2.49
N LEU A 122 -4.92 -12.31 -2.17
CA LEU A 122 -3.95 -11.39 -2.74
C LEU A 122 -2.50 -11.80 -2.44
N ASP A 123 -2.22 -12.27 -1.24
CA ASP A 123 -0.87 -12.72 -0.86
C ASP A 123 -0.41 -13.94 -1.65
N ASN A 124 -1.29 -14.92 -1.91
CA ASN A 124 -1.01 -16.05 -2.78
C ASN A 124 -0.76 -15.56 -4.22
N LEU A 125 -1.64 -14.70 -4.74
CA LEU A 125 -1.51 -14.19 -6.11
C LEU A 125 -0.19 -13.46 -6.34
N VAL A 126 0.24 -12.59 -5.43
CA VAL A 126 1.52 -11.88 -5.60
C VAL A 126 2.72 -12.79 -5.39
N GLN A 127 2.61 -13.78 -4.51
CA GLN A 127 3.66 -14.77 -4.30
C GLN A 127 3.89 -15.60 -5.57
N ASP A 128 2.82 -16.17 -6.14
CA ASP A 128 2.91 -17.08 -7.29
C ASP A 128 3.26 -16.36 -8.58
N HIS A 129 2.68 -15.20 -8.83
CA HIS A 129 2.88 -14.48 -10.08
C HIS A 129 4.14 -13.62 -10.12
N PHE A 130 4.62 -13.16 -8.94
CA PHE A 130 5.72 -12.19 -8.86
C PHE A 130 6.85 -12.62 -7.94
N TYR A 131 6.66 -12.69 -6.61
CA TYR A 131 7.75 -12.74 -5.65
C TYR A 131 8.63 -13.98 -5.82
N GLN A 132 8.04 -15.15 -5.97
CA GLN A 132 8.78 -16.40 -6.16
C GLN A 132 9.67 -16.35 -7.41
N SER A 133 9.12 -15.98 -8.54
CA SER A 133 9.87 -15.98 -9.82
C SER A 133 10.85 -14.80 -9.94
N LEU A 134 10.66 -13.71 -9.19
CA LEU A 134 11.63 -12.62 -9.05
C LEU A 134 12.80 -13.00 -8.12
N GLY A 135 12.70 -14.11 -7.40
CA GLY A 135 13.63 -14.45 -6.34
C GLY A 135 13.57 -13.49 -5.14
N ALA A 136 12.41 -12.85 -4.93
CA ALA A 136 12.13 -11.98 -3.80
C ALA A 136 11.65 -12.80 -2.59
N ASN A 137 12.49 -13.72 -2.13
CA ASN A 137 12.15 -14.79 -1.20
C ASN A 137 11.82 -14.33 0.23
N ASN A 138 12.17 -13.09 0.58
CA ASN A 138 11.84 -12.47 1.87
C ASN A 138 10.75 -11.40 1.74
N THR A 139 10.06 -11.34 0.59
CA THR A 139 8.91 -10.46 0.38
C THR A 139 7.62 -11.24 0.57
N LEU A 140 6.86 -10.91 1.61
CA LEU A 140 5.66 -11.68 1.97
C LEU A 140 4.72 -10.87 2.88
N TYR A 141 3.49 -11.35 2.98
CA TYR A 141 2.55 -10.95 4.04
C TYR A 141 2.69 -11.87 5.25
N ASN A 142 2.35 -11.35 6.43
CA ASN A 142 2.28 -12.10 7.69
C ASN A 142 3.55 -12.93 7.97
N PRO A 143 4.71 -12.31 8.10
CA PRO A 143 5.96 -13.03 8.34
C PRO A 143 6.01 -13.74 9.71
N TYR A 144 5.18 -13.31 10.68
CA TYR A 144 5.15 -13.86 12.03
C TYR A 144 5.09 -15.39 12.07
N HIS A 145 4.28 -16.00 11.19
CA HIS A 145 4.13 -17.45 11.11
C HIS A 145 5.12 -18.16 10.16
N LYS A 146 5.93 -17.40 9.44
CA LYS A 146 6.77 -17.91 8.32
C LYS A 146 8.26 -17.72 8.54
N ILE A 147 8.65 -16.74 9.34
CA ILE A 147 10.05 -16.34 9.57
C ILE A 147 10.27 -16.18 11.07
N SER A 148 11.47 -16.55 11.55
CA SER A 148 11.84 -16.30 12.95
C SER A 148 11.77 -14.80 13.28
N ASN A 149 11.11 -14.45 14.39
CA ASN A 149 10.98 -13.06 14.86
C ASN A 149 12.33 -12.35 15.02
N LYS A 150 13.42 -13.08 15.29
CA LYS A 150 14.78 -12.52 15.35
C LYS A 150 15.24 -11.88 14.03
N LYS A 151 14.60 -12.21 12.91
CA LYS A 151 14.89 -11.68 11.58
C LYS A 151 13.92 -10.57 11.15
N ILE A 152 12.92 -10.26 11.97
CA ILE A 152 11.90 -9.27 11.68
C ILE A 152 12.13 -8.09 12.61
N ILE A 153 12.14 -6.88 12.09
CA ILE A 153 12.18 -5.65 12.90
C ILE A 153 10.82 -5.48 13.58
N PRO A 154 10.76 -5.19 14.91
CA PRO A 154 9.51 -4.89 15.59
C PRO A 154 8.77 -3.74 14.92
N THR A 155 7.45 -3.81 14.86
CA THR A 155 6.63 -2.83 14.12
C THR A 155 6.37 -1.57 14.94
N GLU A 156 5.81 -1.74 16.14
CA GLU A 156 5.48 -0.66 17.08
C GLU A 156 5.13 -1.24 18.47
N ILE A 157 5.07 -0.37 19.49
CA ILE A 157 4.36 -0.64 20.75
C ILE A 157 2.99 0.04 20.61
N ASP A 158 1.97 -0.76 20.28
CA ASP A 158 0.61 -0.28 20.03
C ASP A 158 -0.15 -0.14 21.35
N ASP A 159 -0.39 1.10 21.77
CA ASP A 159 -1.12 1.46 23.00
C ASP A 159 -2.54 2.02 22.74
N TYR A 160 -2.96 2.06 21.47
CA TYR A 160 -4.22 2.69 21.06
C TYR A 160 -5.23 1.73 20.42
N TYR A 161 -4.79 0.55 19.94
CA TYR A 161 -5.66 -0.44 19.28
C TYR A 161 -5.44 -1.85 19.82
N ARG A 162 -4.21 -2.43 19.63
CA ARG A 162 -3.90 -3.82 19.95
C ARG A 162 -3.33 -4.01 21.35
N HIS A 163 -2.89 -2.94 22.00
CA HIS A 163 -2.36 -2.86 23.36
C HIS A 163 -1.26 -3.87 23.67
N GLN A 164 -0.30 -3.99 22.72
CA GLN A 164 0.85 -4.87 22.85
C GLN A 164 1.99 -4.45 21.91
N GLU A 165 3.17 -5.02 22.10
CA GLU A 165 4.22 -4.94 21.09
C GLU A 165 3.80 -5.71 19.84
N VAL A 166 3.75 -5.01 18.72
CA VAL A 166 3.41 -5.58 17.41
C VAL A 166 4.70 -5.97 16.70
N HIS A 167 4.89 -7.27 16.48
CA HIS A 167 6.10 -7.81 15.88
C HIS A 167 5.76 -8.89 14.85
N GLY A 168 6.13 -8.65 13.59
CA GLY A 168 5.79 -9.55 12.49
C GLY A 168 4.34 -9.43 12.00
N PHE A 169 3.61 -8.46 12.52
CA PHE A 169 2.29 -8.03 12.03
C PHE A 169 2.36 -6.62 11.47
N VAL A 170 1.48 -6.32 10.52
CA VAL A 170 1.45 -5.02 9.83
C VAL A 170 1.16 -3.87 10.80
N HIS A 171 1.81 -2.72 10.59
CA HIS A 171 1.52 -1.49 11.33
C HIS A 171 0.09 -1.00 11.06
N ASP A 172 -0.30 -0.90 9.78
CA ASP A 172 -1.60 -0.35 9.38
C ASP A 172 -2.77 -1.16 9.96
N MET A 173 -3.63 -0.48 10.72
CA MET A 173 -4.73 -1.08 11.44
C MET A 173 -5.79 -1.64 10.47
N GLY A 174 -6.03 -0.97 9.37
CA GLY A 174 -6.99 -1.42 8.37
C GLY A 174 -6.52 -2.65 7.60
N ALA A 175 -5.22 -2.76 7.32
CA ALA A 175 -4.63 -3.96 6.76
C ALA A 175 -4.63 -5.11 7.79
N ALA A 176 -4.35 -4.83 9.08
CA ALA A 176 -4.47 -5.82 10.15
C ALA A 176 -5.89 -6.40 10.20
N MET A 177 -6.92 -5.56 10.10
CA MET A 177 -8.32 -5.99 10.03
C MET A 177 -8.69 -6.74 8.75
N GLN A 178 -7.79 -6.81 7.78
CA GLN A 178 -7.87 -7.66 6.59
C GLN A 178 -6.95 -8.89 6.70
N ASN A 179 -6.73 -9.38 7.90
CA ASN A 179 -5.83 -10.49 8.20
C ASN A 179 -4.37 -10.23 7.79
N GLY A 180 -3.92 -8.98 7.94
CA GLY A 180 -2.56 -8.55 7.58
C GLY A 180 -2.31 -8.39 6.07
N VAL A 181 -3.29 -8.73 5.22
CA VAL A 181 -3.17 -8.71 3.76
C VAL A 181 -3.99 -7.54 3.20
N GLY A 182 -3.42 -6.36 3.18
CA GLY A 182 -4.03 -5.17 2.57
C GLY A 182 -3.48 -4.89 1.17
N GLY A 183 -4.30 -4.30 0.29
CA GLY A 183 -3.80 -3.82 -1.01
C GLY A 183 -2.96 -2.55 -0.88
N HIS A 184 -3.05 -1.85 0.24
CA HIS A 184 -2.36 -0.59 0.55
C HIS A 184 -1.22 -0.75 1.55
N ALA A 185 -1.22 -1.83 2.35
CA ALA A 185 -0.21 -2.11 3.37
C ALA A 185 -0.16 -3.61 3.71
N GLY A 186 0.89 -4.05 4.41
CA GLY A 186 1.02 -5.41 4.91
C GLY A 186 2.20 -6.20 4.39
N VAL A 187 2.88 -5.73 3.35
CA VAL A 187 4.07 -6.38 2.80
C VAL A 187 5.27 -6.13 3.70
N PHE A 188 5.95 -7.19 4.06
CA PHE A 188 7.28 -7.20 4.67
C PHE A 188 8.32 -7.60 3.62
N SER A 189 9.50 -6.99 3.68
CA SER A 189 10.55 -7.26 2.72
C SER A 189 11.94 -6.86 3.26
N ASN A 190 12.95 -6.97 2.43
CA ASN A 190 14.28 -6.39 2.61
C ASN A 190 14.64 -5.51 1.39
N ALA A 191 15.70 -4.71 1.53
CA ALA A 191 16.09 -3.76 0.48
C ALA A 191 16.43 -4.44 -0.85
N ASN A 192 17.10 -5.60 -0.82
CA ASN A 192 17.48 -6.32 -2.03
C ASN A 192 16.24 -6.85 -2.79
N ASP A 193 15.26 -7.40 -2.10
CA ASP A 193 14.05 -7.92 -2.73
C ASP A 193 13.16 -6.80 -3.29
N VAL A 194 13.04 -5.66 -2.56
CA VAL A 194 12.38 -4.47 -3.09
C VAL A 194 13.11 -3.94 -4.33
N ALA A 195 14.46 -3.93 -4.33
CA ALA A 195 15.25 -3.51 -5.49
C ALA A 195 15.01 -4.39 -6.72
N LYS A 196 14.86 -5.73 -6.56
CA LYS A 196 14.49 -6.63 -7.69
C LYS A 196 13.13 -6.25 -8.30
N ILE A 197 12.15 -5.93 -7.45
CA ILE A 197 10.81 -5.50 -7.91
C ILE A 197 10.92 -4.17 -8.66
N MET A 198 11.64 -3.19 -8.11
CA MET A 198 11.85 -1.90 -8.74
C MET A 198 12.65 -2.00 -10.04
N GLN A 199 13.66 -2.89 -10.06
CA GLN A 199 14.43 -3.17 -11.27
C GLN A 199 13.56 -3.80 -12.38
N MET A 200 12.65 -4.69 -12.02
CA MET A 200 11.68 -5.25 -12.97
C MET A 200 10.79 -4.15 -13.57
N PHE A 201 10.35 -3.18 -12.76
CA PHE A 201 9.60 -2.03 -13.27
C PHE A 201 10.47 -1.12 -14.14
N LEU A 202 11.69 -0.80 -13.72
CA LEU A 202 12.66 0.01 -14.47
C LEU A 202 12.93 -0.61 -15.86
N GLN A 203 13.07 -1.94 -15.92
CA GLN A 203 13.26 -2.69 -17.16
C GLN A 203 11.93 -2.95 -17.90
N LYS A 204 10.93 -2.10 -17.71
CA LYS A 204 9.63 -2.17 -18.40
C LYS A 204 8.97 -3.55 -18.33
N GLY A 205 8.99 -4.15 -17.13
CA GLY A 205 8.32 -5.42 -16.85
C GLY A 205 9.11 -6.68 -17.27
N PHE A 206 10.43 -6.57 -17.41
CA PHE A 206 11.30 -7.71 -17.68
C PHE A 206 12.34 -7.86 -16.57
N TYR A 207 12.58 -9.08 -16.08
CA TYR A 207 13.61 -9.37 -15.10
C TYR A 207 13.96 -10.86 -15.10
N GLY A 208 15.24 -11.19 -14.95
CA GLY A 208 15.71 -12.57 -14.81
C GLY A 208 15.29 -13.49 -15.96
N GLY A 209 15.25 -12.98 -17.19
CA GLY A 209 14.83 -13.74 -18.38
C GLY A 209 13.31 -13.90 -18.55
N LYS A 210 12.49 -13.34 -17.63
CA LYS A 210 11.02 -13.45 -17.66
C LYS A 210 10.36 -12.09 -17.90
N ARG A 211 9.32 -12.09 -18.76
CA ARG A 211 8.42 -10.95 -18.95
C ARG A 211 7.22 -11.05 -18.01
N TYR A 212 7.09 -10.08 -17.11
CA TYR A 212 6.00 -9.96 -16.15
C TYR A 212 4.88 -9.06 -16.67
N PHE A 213 5.27 -7.95 -17.31
CA PHE A 213 4.33 -6.98 -17.89
C PHE A 213 4.77 -6.60 -19.30
N LYS A 214 3.80 -6.21 -20.12
CA LYS A 214 4.09 -5.57 -21.39
C LYS A 214 4.64 -4.15 -21.14
N PRO A 215 5.62 -3.67 -21.91
CA PRO A 215 6.15 -2.31 -21.76
C PRO A 215 5.05 -1.24 -21.75
N GLU A 216 4.09 -1.35 -22.67
CA GLU A 216 2.99 -0.39 -22.79
C GLU A 216 2.08 -0.35 -21.57
N THR A 217 2.03 -1.44 -20.79
CA THR A 217 1.30 -1.46 -19.51
C THR A 217 2.01 -0.57 -18.50
N LEU A 218 3.33 -0.72 -18.36
CA LEU A 218 4.10 0.11 -17.42
C LEU A 218 4.14 1.58 -17.84
N ASP A 219 4.26 1.86 -19.14
CA ASP A 219 4.18 3.23 -19.66
C ASP A 219 2.84 3.89 -19.29
N LYS A 220 1.72 3.15 -19.43
CA LYS A 220 0.40 3.61 -18.96
C LYS A 220 0.35 3.87 -17.45
N PHE A 221 0.97 2.98 -16.66
CA PHE A 221 0.99 3.14 -15.19
C PHE A 221 1.91 4.30 -14.76
N ASN A 222 2.99 4.55 -15.47
CA ASN A 222 3.90 5.66 -15.22
C ASN A 222 3.40 7.01 -15.76
N THR A 223 2.34 7.03 -16.59
CA THR A 223 1.79 8.26 -17.14
C THR A 223 1.09 9.10 -16.07
N CYS A 224 1.42 10.38 -16.02
CA CYS A 224 0.72 11.37 -15.19
C CYS A 224 -0.53 11.88 -15.93
N TYR A 225 -1.70 11.34 -15.62
CA TYR A 225 -2.95 11.68 -16.32
C TYR A 225 -3.59 13.00 -15.90
N PHE A 226 -3.20 13.57 -14.78
CA PHE A 226 -3.80 14.77 -14.19
C PHE A 226 -2.75 15.81 -13.78
N CYS A 227 -1.59 15.80 -14.42
CA CYS A 227 -0.52 16.80 -14.17
C CYS A 227 -1.01 18.23 -14.39
N ASP A 228 -1.81 18.46 -15.43
CA ASP A 228 -2.45 19.75 -15.73
C ASP A 228 -3.44 20.22 -14.66
N LYS A 229 -3.83 19.33 -13.76
CA LYS A 229 -4.68 19.59 -12.58
C LYS A 229 -3.87 19.66 -11.27
N GLY A 230 -2.55 19.73 -11.35
CA GLY A 230 -1.66 19.76 -10.18
C GLY A 230 -1.54 18.41 -9.44
N ASN A 231 -1.86 17.30 -10.09
CA ASN A 231 -1.75 15.97 -9.54
C ASN A 231 -0.64 15.19 -10.26
N ARG A 232 0.52 15.04 -9.61
CA ARG A 232 1.70 14.39 -10.17
C ARG A 232 1.60 12.86 -10.33
N ARG A 233 0.58 12.21 -9.76
CA ARG A 233 0.50 10.74 -9.67
C ARG A 233 0.38 10.06 -11.03
N GLY A 234 1.11 8.95 -11.18
CA GLY A 234 0.80 7.91 -12.15
C GLY A 234 -0.34 7.01 -11.65
N ILE A 235 -0.46 5.83 -12.21
CA ILE A 235 -1.43 4.81 -11.77
C ILE A 235 -0.77 3.97 -10.68
N GLY A 236 -1.11 4.25 -9.41
CA GLY A 236 -0.50 3.61 -8.25
C GLY A 236 0.89 4.14 -7.89
N PHE A 237 1.67 4.62 -8.84
CA PHE A 237 2.98 5.20 -8.58
C PHE A 237 2.89 6.68 -8.14
N ASP A 238 3.80 7.09 -7.28
CA ASP A 238 4.14 8.49 -7.08
C ASP A 238 5.18 8.91 -8.12
N LYS A 239 5.21 10.20 -8.45
CA LYS A 239 6.12 10.79 -9.43
C LYS A 239 6.81 12.00 -8.82
N PRO A 240 7.89 12.52 -9.43
CA PRO A 240 8.54 13.74 -8.96
C PRO A 240 7.55 14.88 -8.79
N GLN A 241 7.93 15.81 -7.97
CA GLN A 241 7.17 17.04 -7.74
C GLN A 241 6.99 17.86 -9.04
N LEU A 242 5.87 18.57 -9.11
CA LEU A 242 5.59 19.53 -10.20
C LEU A 242 6.12 20.94 -9.88
N GLY A 243 6.71 21.13 -8.70
CA GLY A 243 7.26 22.39 -8.20
C GLY A 243 8.50 22.13 -7.34
N GLU A 244 8.83 23.06 -6.44
CA GLU A 244 10.05 23.00 -5.64
C GLU A 244 9.99 21.90 -4.55
N GLU A 245 8.83 21.71 -3.92
CA GLU A 245 8.66 20.73 -2.83
C GLU A 245 7.98 19.44 -3.30
N GLY A 246 8.40 18.30 -2.76
CA GLY A 246 7.79 17.04 -3.11
C GLY A 246 8.46 15.81 -2.50
N PRO A 247 8.15 14.62 -3.04
CA PRO A 247 8.60 13.36 -2.48
C PRO A 247 10.05 12.99 -2.81
N THR A 248 10.74 13.79 -3.65
CA THR A 248 12.10 13.47 -4.13
C THR A 248 13.04 14.63 -3.92
N CYS A 249 14.35 14.44 -4.18
CA CYS A 249 15.36 15.52 -4.13
C CYS A 249 15.12 16.66 -5.14
N GLY A 250 14.24 16.48 -6.11
CA GLY A 250 14.08 17.41 -7.24
C GLY A 250 15.18 17.28 -8.32
N CYS A 251 16.15 16.39 -8.13
CA CYS A 251 17.28 16.17 -9.01
C CYS A 251 17.13 14.96 -9.95
N ILE A 252 16.01 14.25 -9.84
CA ILE A 252 15.73 13.03 -10.62
C ILE A 252 14.92 13.33 -11.88
N SER A 253 14.90 12.41 -12.84
CA SER A 253 14.16 12.57 -14.09
C SER A 253 12.64 12.63 -13.88
N LEU A 254 11.92 13.31 -14.77
CA LEU A 254 10.45 13.38 -14.73
C LEU A 254 9.79 12.03 -15.06
N ASN A 255 10.52 11.14 -15.70
CA ASN A 255 10.05 9.78 -15.98
C ASN A 255 10.23 8.83 -14.80
N SER A 256 10.94 9.24 -13.77
CA SER A 256 11.12 8.45 -12.56
C SER A 256 9.78 8.22 -11.83
N PHE A 257 9.73 7.17 -11.03
CA PHE A 257 8.55 6.76 -10.29
C PHE A 257 8.92 5.96 -9.03
N GLY A 258 8.04 5.99 -8.07
CA GLY A 258 8.28 5.26 -6.82
C GLY A 258 7.15 5.42 -5.83
N HIS A 259 7.44 5.21 -4.57
CA HIS A 259 6.53 5.49 -3.46
C HIS A 259 7.27 5.55 -2.13
N SER A 260 6.69 6.25 -1.16
CA SER A 260 7.11 6.21 0.25
C SER A 260 6.09 5.48 1.11
N GLY A 261 6.56 4.78 2.15
CA GLY A 261 5.69 4.14 3.14
C GLY A 261 5.61 4.94 4.44
N PHE A 262 4.48 4.83 5.13
CA PHE A 262 4.25 5.48 6.42
C PHE A 262 5.30 5.09 7.48
N THR A 263 5.74 3.84 7.45
CA THR A 263 6.76 3.29 8.37
C THR A 263 8.18 3.80 8.13
N GLY A 264 8.39 4.66 7.13
CA GLY A 264 9.69 5.24 6.80
C GLY A 264 10.35 4.67 5.55
N THR A 265 9.74 3.68 4.92
CA THR A 265 10.25 3.06 3.71
C THR A 265 10.16 3.97 2.49
N TYR A 266 11.04 3.76 1.51
CA TYR A 266 11.10 4.52 0.28
C TYR A 266 11.73 3.66 -0.82
N ALA A 267 11.10 3.62 -1.99
CA ALA A 267 11.64 2.95 -3.16
C ALA A 267 11.34 3.77 -4.41
N TRP A 268 12.36 3.98 -5.24
CA TRP A 268 12.27 4.82 -6.43
C TRP A 268 13.10 4.24 -7.56
N ALA A 269 12.59 4.35 -8.79
CA ALA A 269 13.30 3.98 -10.01
C ALA A 269 13.33 5.17 -10.97
N ASP A 270 14.49 5.43 -11.55
CA ASP A 270 14.72 6.45 -12.56
C ASP A 270 15.18 5.80 -13.87
N PRO A 271 14.31 5.74 -14.89
CA PRO A 271 14.65 5.11 -16.15
C PRO A 271 15.68 5.87 -17.00
N GLU A 272 15.87 7.18 -16.79
CA GLU A 272 16.82 7.97 -17.56
C GLU A 272 18.25 7.78 -17.05
N GLU A 273 18.39 7.70 -15.72
CA GLU A 273 19.67 7.47 -15.05
C GLU A 273 19.95 5.98 -14.76
N GLU A 274 19.01 5.10 -15.09
CA GLU A 274 19.07 3.65 -14.82
C GLU A 274 19.28 3.30 -13.33
N ILE A 275 18.77 4.14 -12.41
CA ILE A 275 18.96 4.01 -10.97
C ILE A 275 17.73 3.40 -10.30
N VAL A 276 17.97 2.46 -9.40
CA VAL A 276 17.01 2.02 -8.38
C VAL A 276 17.53 2.41 -7.00
N TYR A 277 16.78 3.24 -6.30
CA TYR A 277 17.08 3.64 -4.93
C TYR A 277 16.04 3.05 -3.97
N VAL A 278 16.51 2.30 -2.99
CA VAL A 278 15.69 1.71 -1.92
C VAL A 278 16.25 2.12 -0.57
N PHE A 279 15.41 2.72 0.24
CA PHE A 279 15.71 3.07 1.63
C PHE A 279 14.65 2.47 2.54
N LEU A 280 15.06 1.61 3.47
CA LEU A 280 14.15 0.99 4.44
C LEU A 280 14.53 1.45 5.85
N ALA A 281 13.51 1.96 6.55
CA ALA A 281 13.58 2.32 7.95
C ALA A 281 12.29 1.91 8.64
N ASN A 282 12.34 1.79 9.96
CA ASN A 282 11.15 1.61 10.78
C ASN A 282 11.07 2.75 11.80
N ARG A 283 10.47 3.88 11.39
CA ARG A 283 10.27 5.04 12.26
C ARG A 283 9.13 4.87 13.27
N THR A 284 8.33 3.82 13.11
CA THR A 284 7.15 3.60 13.94
C THR A 284 7.46 2.85 15.24
N TYR A 285 8.67 2.31 15.39
CA TYR A 285 9.09 1.68 16.65
C TYR A 285 9.94 2.64 17.48
N PRO A 286 9.70 2.78 18.79
CA PRO A 286 8.61 2.14 19.55
C PRO A 286 7.22 2.75 19.30
N ASN A 287 7.14 3.96 18.78
CA ASN A 287 5.89 4.67 18.43
C ASN A 287 6.09 5.59 17.23
N ALA A 288 4.99 5.97 16.60
CA ALA A 288 4.97 6.81 15.40
C ALA A 288 5.10 8.32 15.68
N GLY A 289 5.65 8.74 16.83
CA GLY A 289 5.76 10.11 17.27
C GLY A 289 6.35 11.08 16.26
N GLU A 290 7.47 11.73 16.55
CA GLU A 290 8.12 12.65 15.61
C GLU A 290 8.64 11.92 14.36
N ASN A 291 8.30 12.45 13.18
CA ASN A 291 8.80 11.93 11.91
C ASN A 291 10.08 12.67 11.49
N LEU A 292 11.20 12.33 12.14
CA LEU A 292 12.50 12.91 11.83
C LEU A 292 12.96 12.63 10.41
N LEU A 293 12.62 11.46 9.85
CA LEU A 293 12.96 11.15 8.45
C LEU A 293 12.37 12.17 7.45
N LEU A 294 11.16 12.66 7.72
CA LEU A 294 10.52 13.68 6.90
C LEU A 294 11.04 15.08 7.27
N LYS A 295 11.11 15.38 8.56
CA LYS A 295 11.51 16.70 9.07
C LYS A 295 12.92 17.09 8.61
N GLU A 296 13.85 16.15 8.64
CA GLU A 296 15.25 16.33 8.25
C GLU A 296 15.53 15.94 6.78
N ASN A 297 14.49 15.65 6.00
CA ASN A 297 14.61 15.25 4.58
C ASN A 297 15.58 14.11 4.31
N ILE A 298 15.83 13.22 5.27
CA ILE A 298 16.90 12.20 5.22
C ILE A 298 16.88 11.38 3.92
N ARG A 299 15.70 10.92 3.49
CA ARG A 299 15.56 10.07 2.30
C ARG A 299 15.89 10.81 1.01
N THR A 300 15.44 12.06 0.89
CA THR A 300 15.66 12.90 -0.27
C THR A 300 17.07 13.48 -0.31
N GLU A 301 17.68 13.75 0.85
CA GLU A 301 19.08 14.17 0.91
C GLU A 301 20.04 13.03 0.50
N ILE A 302 19.79 11.80 0.95
CA ILE A 302 20.57 10.64 0.49
C ILE A 302 20.37 10.46 -1.03
N GLN A 303 19.14 10.63 -1.54
CA GLN A 303 18.88 10.58 -2.97
C GLN A 303 19.69 11.64 -3.73
N ARG A 304 19.71 12.88 -3.24
CA ARG A 304 20.50 13.98 -3.84
C ARG A 304 21.99 13.62 -3.91
N LEU A 305 22.57 13.12 -2.83
CA LEU A 305 23.99 12.72 -2.79
C LEU A 305 24.30 11.58 -3.76
N ILE A 306 23.36 10.65 -4.00
CA ILE A 306 23.54 9.59 -5.00
C ILE A 306 23.62 10.21 -6.40
N TYR A 307 22.75 11.14 -6.75
CA TYR A 307 22.75 11.78 -8.07
C TYR A 307 23.95 12.71 -8.26
N GLU A 308 24.43 13.39 -7.22
CA GLU A 308 25.66 14.19 -7.26
C GLU A 308 26.93 13.34 -7.44
N ALA A 309 26.88 12.06 -7.10
CA ALA A 309 27.99 11.13 -7.26
C ALA A 309 28.03 10.46 -8.65
N ILE A 310 27.02 10.70 -9.51
CA ILE A 310 27.07 10.23 -10.91
C ILE A 310 28.10 11.12 -11.62
N ILE A 311 29.08 10.46 -12.17
CA ILE A 311 30.13 11.12 -12.97
C ILE A 311 29.76 10.91 -14.44
N ASP A 312 29.66 12.01 -15.19
CA ASP A 312 29.43 12.00 -16.65
C ASP A 312 30.62 11.36 -17.41
#